data_4a76a58854c2da85252b1af632932595
#
_entry.id   4a76a58854c2da85252b1af632932595
#
_cell.length_a   1.000
_cell.length_b   1.000
_cell.length_c   1.000
_cell.angle_alpha   90.00
_cell.angle_beta   90.00
_cell.angle_gamma   90.00
#
_symmetry.space_group_name_H-M   'P 1'
#
loop_
_entity.id
_entity.type
_entity.pdbx_description
1 polymer ?
#
loop_
_entity_poly.entity_id
_entity_poly.type
_entity_poly.pdbx_seq_one_letter_code
_entity_poly.pdbx_strand_id
1 'polypeptide(L)'
;ASLFECLEILESATGGWIDEFDSDLIRAMGSFIYKAHIDDHYFVNFADAPVMTTPAPAILFRYGRRVGDGRMSALGAWFAKSEKLAEKGFGDSVARQLAALFTAADLFETAGGQPCPRDAWFPGIEVMTSRSRPDSSAGFFLAAKGGSNAESHNHNDIGSFVVFADGRPLLIDTGVEPYTAKNSSPQRYDIWTMNSNYHNLPEVNGQTQQPGFEFAAKSVKYEATDEYAVLELDISGAYPATAGLESWNRRIRLNRDSGVEIKDKCVFAS
;
A
#
# COMPACT_ATOMS: atom_id res chain seq x y z
N ALA A 1 4.96 11.81 5.77
CA ALA A 1 5.81 13.01 5.83
C ALA A 1 5.29 13.98 6.89
N SER A 2 4.14 14.61 6.71
CA SER A 2 3.65 15.71 7.59
C SER A 2 3.52 15.32 9.05
N LEU A 3 3.01 14.12 9.37
CA LEU A 3 2.94 13.66 10.77
C LEU A 3 4.33 13.59 11.40
N PHE A 4 5.28 12.97 10.73
CA PHE A 4 6.65 12.84 11.23
C PHE A 4 7.30 14.22 11.50
N GLU A 5 7.14 15.15 10.56
CA GLU A 5 7.66 16.50 10.70
C GLU A 5 7.00 17.27 11.85
N CYS A 6 5.67 17.11 12.04
CA CYS A 6 4.98 17.67 13.20
C CYS A 6 5.51 17.10 14.52
N LEU A 7 5.76 15.80 14.59
CA LEU A 7 6.33 15.18 15.80
C LEU A 7 7.77 15.65 16.08
N GLU A 8 8.61 15.78 15.06
CA GLU A 8 9.97 16.36 15.22
C GLU A 8 9.90 17.80 15.75
N ILE A 9 8.98 18.62 15.24
CA ILE A 9 8.80 20.00 15.69
C ILE A 9 8.30 20.02 17.13
N LEU A 10 7.32 19.22 17.50
CA LEU A 10 6.78 19.12 18.85
C LEU A 10 7.84 18.70 19.86
N GLU A 11 8.58 17.66 19.57
CA GLU A 11 9.67 17.19 20.41
C GLU A 11 10.73 18.29 20.61
N SER A 12 11.18 18.91 19.53
CA SER A 12 12.18 19.97 19.58
C SER A 12 11.67 21.22 20.33
N ALA A 13 10.45 21.68 20.03
CA ALA A 13 9.86 22.88 20.65
C ALA A 13 9.57 22.72 22.15
N THR A 14 9.35 21.48 22.60
CA THR A 14 9.06 21.15 24.01
C THR A 14 10.29 20.65 24.77
N GLY A 15 11.47 20.62 24.13
CA GLY A 15 12.68 20.09 24.73
C GLY A 15 12.58 18.62 25.11
N GLY A 16 11.85 17.83 24.30
CA GLY A 16 11.63 16.40 24.51
C GLY A 16 10.48 16.05 25.45
N TRP A 17 9.73 17.04 25.96
CA TRP A 17 8.59 16.75 26.83
C TRP A 17 7.43 16.06 26.09
N ILE A 18 7.24 16.35 24.81
CA ILE A 18 6.34 15.61 23.91
C ILE A 18 7.23 14.82 22.95
N ASP A 19 7.39 13.53 23.21
CA ASP A 19 8.08 12.59 22.34
C ASP A 19 7.21 11.32 22.18
N GLU A 20 6.71 11.09 20.96
CA GLU A 20 5.84 9.98 20.59
C GLU A 20 6.55 8.94 19.71
N PHE A 21 7.85 9.08 19.49
CA PHE A 21 8.57 8.20 18.57
C PHE A 21 8.73 6.76 19.10
N ASP A 22 8.56 6.54 20.39
CA ASP A 22 8.53 5.20 20.99
C ASP A 22 7.17 4.51 20.87
N SER A 23 6.15 5.18 20.34
CA SER A 23 4.81 4.62 20.13
C SER A 23 4.82 3.54 19.07
N ASP A 24 4.19 2.39 19.36
CA ASP A 24 4.00 1.30 18.38
C ASP A 24 3.20 1.75 17.16
N LEU A 25 2.22 2.66 17.36
CA LEU A 25 1.46 3.25 16.27
C LEU A 25 2.36 4.03 15.31
N ILE A 26 3.23 4.88 15.84
CA ILE A 26 4.15 5.69 15.02
C ILE A 26 5.12 4.80 14.28
N ARG A 27 5.66 3.75 14.91
CA ARG A 27 6.48 2.72 14.25
C ARG A 27 5.72 1.99 13.15
N ALA A 28 4.49 1.56 13.42
CA ALA A 28 3.65 0.87 12.44
C ALA A 28 3.34 1.74 11.22
N MET A 29 2.98 3.01 11.42
CA MET A 29 2.74 3.98 10.35
C MET A 29 3.99 4.18 9.47
N GLY A 30 5.16 4.32 10.08
CA GLY A 30 6.42 4.43 9.34
C GLY A 30 6.73 3.20 8.49
N SER A 31 6.51 2.02 9.05
CA SER A 31 6.81 0.75 8.39
C SER A 31 5.92 0.45 7.17
N PHE A 32 4.77 1.12 7.03
CA PHE A 32 3.87 0.96 5.90
C PHE A 32 4.60 1.11 4.56
N ILE A 33 5.48 2.09 4.44
CA ILE A 33 6.13 2.43 3.18
C ILE A 33 6.92 1.26 2.58
N TYR A 34 7.75 0.56 3.35
CA TYR A 34 8.51 -0.56 2.82
C TYR A 34 7.72 -1.88 2.77
N LYS A 35 6.62 -1.99 3.52
CA LYS A 35 5.68 -3.12 3.41
C LYS A 35 4.83 -3.04 2.15
N ALA A 36 4.51 -1.83 1.67
CA ALA A 36 3.81 -1.59 0.42
C ALA A 36 4.75 -1.49 -0.80
N HIS A 37 6.07 -1.46 -0.59
CA HIS A 37 7.07 -1.40 -1.65
C HIS A 37 7.19 -2.73 -2.39
N ILE A 38 7.21 -2.69 -3.71
CA ILE A 38 7.30 -3.89 -4.57
C ILE A 38 8.73 -4.09 -5.02
N ASP A 39 9.25 -3.18 -5.83
CA ASP A 39 10.62 -3.15 -6.34
C ASP A 39 10.89 -1.80 -7.00
N ASP A 40 12.14 -1.33 -7.01
CA ASP A 40 12.53 -0.07 -7.62
C ASP A 40 11.61 1.07 -7.17
N HIS A 41 10.86 1.70 -8.06
CA HIS A 41 9.89 2.76 -7.77
C HIS A 41 8.44 2.26 -7.70
N TYR A 42 8.22 0.95 -7.80
CA TYR A 42 6.88 0.36 -7.76
C TYR A 42 6.39 0.16 -6.33
N PHE A 43 5.16 0.59 -6.10
CA PHE A 43 4.43 0.41 -4.85
C PHE A 43 3.04 -0.18 -5.10
N VAL A 44 2.47 -0.81 -4.10
CA VAL A 44 1.04 -1.17 -4.12
C VAL A 44 0.21 0.09 -4.28
N ASN A 45 -0.64 0.11 -5.30
CA ASN A 45 -1.35 1.31 -5.75
C ASN A 45 -2.87 1.20 -5.61
N PHE A 46 -3.35 0.48 -4.60
CA PHE A 46 -4.78 0.53 -4.26
C PHE A 46 -5.18 1.94 -3.85
N ALA A 47 -6.45 2.28 -4.07
CA ALA A 47 -6.99 3.62 -3.85
C ALA A 47 -6.27 4.69 -4.70
N ASP A 48 -6.21 5.93 -4.23
CA ASP A 48 -5.57 7.05 -4.94
C ASP A 48 -4.02 7.00 -4.91
N ALA A 49 -3.41 5.84 -4.71
CA ALA A 49 -1.96 5.72 -4.67
C ALA A 49 -1.36 5.59 -6.09
N PRO A 50 -0.29 6.31 -6.40
CA PRO A 50 0.43 6.12 -7.66
C PRO A 50 1.22 4.81 -7.63
N VAL A 51 1.24 4.08 -8.75
CA VAL A 51 1.99 2.82 -8.89
C VAL A 51 3.51 3.03 -8.83
N MET A 52 3.98 4.16 -9.31
CA MET A 52 5.39 4.57 -9.25
C MET A 52 5.52 5.85 -8.45
N THR A 53 6.37 5.83 -7.45
CA THR A 53 6.62 7.00 -6.60
C THR A 53 8.05 7.01 -6.08
N THR A 54 8.53 8.19 -5.75
CA THR A 54 9.77 8.39 -4.99
C THR A 54 9.39 9.03 -3.66
N PRO A 55 9.30 8.25 -2.58
CA PRO A 55 9.09 8.80 -1.25
C PRO A 55 10.24 9.75 -0.88
N ALA A 56 9.98 10.81 -0.11
CA ALA A 56 11.00 11.76 0.30
C ALA A 56 12.15 11.06 1.08
N PRO A 57 13.35 10.89 0.47
CA PRO A 57 14.38 10.01 1.03
C PRO A 57 14.90 10.46 2.38
N ALA A 58 15.14 11.77 2.57
CA ALA A 58 15.62 12.34 3.83
C ALA A 58 14.58 12.17 4.96
N ILE A 59 13.29 12.23 4.65
CA ILE A 59 12.23 12.00 5.64
C ILE A 59 12.21 10.53 6.05
N LEU A 60 12.26 9.59 5.09
CA LEU A 60 12.32 8.16 5.39
C LEU A 60 13.53 7.83 6.27
N PHE A 61 14.67 8.38 5.92
CA PHE A 61 15.90 8.15 6.65
C PHE A 61 15.80 8.64 8.10
N ARG A 62 15.39 9.91 8.31
CA ARG A 62 15.22 10.48 9.65
C ARG A 62 14.17 9.75 10.45
N TYR A 63 13.03 9.43 9.84
CA TYR A 63 11.96 8.70 10.51
C TYR A 63 12.46 7.32 10.99
N GLY A 64 13.11 6.57 10.09
CA GLY A 64 13.70 5.28 10.45
C GLY A 64 14.69 5.38 11.61
N ARG A 65 15.55 6.40 11.62
CA ARG A 65 16.49 6.69 12.71
C ARG A 65 15.77 6.97 14.03
N ARG A 66 14.71 7.79 14.00
CA ARG A 66 13.96 8.20 15.19
C ARG A 66 13.21 7.05 15.85
N VAL A 67 12.63 6.15 15.07
CA VAL A 67 11.87 4.99 15.59
C VAL A 67 12.70 3.70 15.70
N GLY A 68 14.00 3.76 15.40
CA GLY A 68 14.87 2.60 15.44
C GLY A 68 14.62 1.56 14.33
N ASP A 69 14.03 1.97 13.20
CA ASP A 69 13.75 1.10 12.05
C ASP A 69 14.84 1.23 10.97
N GLY A 70 15.82 0.34 11.02
CA GLY A 70 16.92 0.30 10.05
C GLY A 70 16.48 0.00 8.62
N ARG A 71 15.35 -0.71 8.41
CA ARG A 71 14.81 -0.99 7.08
C ARG A 71 14.31 0.28 6.42
N MET A 72 13.60 1.11 7.17
CA MET A 72 13.11 2.40 6.67
C MET A 72 14.28 3.35 6.35
N SER A 73 15.29 3.40 7.21
CA SER A 73 16.51 4.19 6.96
C SER A 73 17.26 3.71 5.72
N ALA A 74 17.40 2.39 5.54
CA ALA A 74 18.04 1.81 4.36
C ALA A 74 17.29 2.13 3.06
N LEU A 75 15.95 2.10 3.08
CA LEU A 75 15.12 2.49 1.94
C LEU A 75 15.31 3.98 1.60
N GLY A 76 15.34 4.85 2.61
CA GLY A 76 15.64 6.27 2.43
C GLY A 76 17.01 6.49 1.79
N ALA A 77 18.06 5.80 2.27
CA ALA A 77 19.39 5.86 1.70
C ALA A 77 19.46 5.31 0.26
N TRP A 78 18.69 4.26 -0.04
CA TRP A 78 18.59 3.72 -1.39
C TRP A 78 17.99 4.74 -2.37
N PHE A 79 16.83 5.33 -2.02
CA PHE A 79 16.21 6.37 -2.85
C PHE A 79 17.11 7.61 -3.01
N ALA A 80 17.82 8.03 -1.96
CA ALA A 80 18.75 9.16 -2.06
C ALA A 80 19.85 8.92 -3.09
N LYS A 81 20.36 7.69 -3.20
CA LYS A 81 21.39 7.28 -4.16
C LYS A 81 20.81 7.08 -5.57
N SER A 82 19.68 6.38 -5.70
CA SER A 82 19.03 6.14 -7.00
C SER A 82 18.61 7.45 -7.68
N GLU A 83 18.13 8.42 -6.91
CA GLU A 83 17.75 9.75 -7.39
C GLU A 83 18.93 10.72 -7.54
N LYS A 84 20.13 10.30 -7.15
CA LYS A 84 21.37 11.14 -7.21
C LYS A 84 21.23 12.46 -6.45
N LEU A 85 20.67 12.40 -5.25
CA LEU A 85 20.39 13.63 -4.47
C LEU A 85 21.66 14.36 -4.04
N ALA A 86 22.81 13.69 -3.97
CA ALA A 86 24.10 14.35 -3.74
C ALA A 86 24.46 15.36 -4.85
N GLU A 87 23.99 15.13 -6.07
CA GLU A 87 24.23 16.00 -7.23
C GLU A 87 23.07 16.99 -7.45
N LYS A 88 21.83 16.51 -7.33
CA LYS A 88 20.60 17.28 -7.64
C LYS A 88 20.12 18.14 -6.47
N GLY A 89 20.56 17.86 -5.24
CA GLY A 89 19.99 18.43 -4.02
C GLY A 89 18.66 17.75 -3.63
N PHE A 90 18.15 18.12 -2.45
CA PHE A 90 17.00 17.42 -1.87
C PHE A 90 15.63 17.84 -2.44
N GLY A 91 15.55 18.86 -3.27
CA GLY A 91 14.29 19.38 -3.85
C GLY A 91 13.18 19.51 -2.78
N ASP A 92 12.22 20.34 -2.80
CA ASP A 92 11.20 20.48 -1.76
C ASP A 92 11.25 21.87 -1.08
N SER A 93 10.50 22.04 0.00
CA SER A 93 10.47 23.29 0.77
C SER A 93 11.82 23.55 1.47
N VAL A 94 12.12 24.83 1.70
CA VAL A 94 13.36 25.24 2.40
C VAL A 94 13.51 24.55 3.75
N ALA A 95 12.42 24.40 4.51
CA ALA A 95 12.44 23.75 5.82
C ALA A 95 12.88 22.27 5.71
N ARG A 96 12.37 21.55 4.71
CA ARG A 96 12.76 20.15 4.45
C ARG A 96 14.19 20.02 3.97
N GLN A 97 14.64 20.95 3.11
CA GLN A 97 16.04 20.99 2.66
C GLN A 97 17.00 21.21 3.83
N LEU A 98 16.71 22.16 4.72
CA LEU A 98 17.52 22.40 5.91
C LEU A 98 17.59 21.16 6.82
N ALA A 99 16.46 20.55 7.12
CA ALA A 99 16.42 19.33 7.92
C ALA A 99 17.19 18.16 7.25
N ALA A 100 17.13 18.06 5.93
CA ALA A 100 17.88 17.07 5.16
C ALA A 100 19.40 17.30 5.21
N LEU A 101 19.86 18.56 5.15
CA LEU A 101 21.28 18.91 5.21
C LEU A 101 21.94 18.46 6.51
N PHE A 102 21.25 18.57 7.66
CA PHE A 102 21.79 18.14 8.95
C PHE A 102 21.99 16.63 9.07
N THR A 103 21.35 15.85 8.21
CA THR A 103 21.45 14.39 8.18
C THR A 103 22.09 13.85 6.91
N ALA A 104 22.54 14.72 6.02
CA ALA A 104 23.02 14.35 4.69
C ALA A 104 24.24 13.42 4.74
N ALA A 105 25.21 13.67 5.61
CA ALA A 105 26.39 12.81 5.76
C ALA A 105 25.97 11.39 6.12
N ASP A 106 25.21 11.21 7.20
CA ASP A 106 24.73 9.91 7.65
C ASP A 106 23.89 9.21 6.57
N LEU A 107 23.02 9.97 5.87
CA LEU A 107 22.16 9.44 4.79
C LEU A 107 22.99 8.85 3.64
N PHE A 108 24.03 9.55 3.19
CA PHE A 108 24.87 9.09 2.06
C PHE A 108 25.87 8.01 2.47
N GLU A 109 26.33 7.99 3.72
CA GLU A 109 27.21 6.95 4.27
C GLU A 109 26.44 5.65 4.58
N THR A 110 25.14 5.74 4.88
CA THR A 110 24.31 4.56 5.17
C THR A 110 24.22 3.64 3.95
N ALA A 111 24.38 2.34 4.16
CA ALA A 111 24.13 1.34 3.14
C ALA A 111 22.66 1.40 2.71
N GLY A 112 22.42 1.74 1.43
CA GLY A 112 21.10 1.73 0.85
C GLY A 112 20.61 0.31 0.59
N GLY A 113 19.32 0.08 0.74
CA GLY A 113 18.70 -1.21 0.45
C GLY A 113 17.20 -1.08 0.22
N GLN A 114 16.66 -2.02 -0.55
CA GLN A 114 15.22 -2.16 -0.74
C GLN A 114 14.74 -3.28 0.20
N PRO A 115 14.19 -2.93 1.38
CA PRO A 115 13.63 -3.95 2.27
C PRO A 115 12.43 -4.60 1.59
N CYS A 116 12.48 -5.91 1.49
CA CYS A 116 11.43 -6.71 0.87
C CYS A 116 10.89 -7.71 1.91
N PRO A 117 10.08 -7.27 2.89
CA PRO A 117 9.49 -8.21 3.84
C PRO A 117 8.69 -9.26 3.08
N ARG A 118 8.84 -10.54 3.47
CA ARG A 118 8.15 -11.63 2.77
C ARG A 118 6.64 -11.46 2.82
N ASP A 119 6.12 -11.09 3.98
CA ASP A 119 4.69 -10.95 4.22
C ASP A 119 4.39 -9.70 5.03
N ALA A 120 3.29 -9.04 4.73
CA ALA A 120 2.68 -8.03 5.59
C ALA A 120 1.16 -8.11 5.52
N TRP A 121 0.53 -7.84 6.66
CA TRP A 121 -0.91 -7.72 6.81
C TRP A 121 -1.26 -6.37 7.44
N PHE A 122 -2.22 -5.68 6.87
CA PHE A 122 -2.75 -4.41 7.36
C PHE A 122 -4.21 -4.60 7.80
N PRO A 123 -4.44 -5.00 9.06
CA PRO A 123 -5.77 -5.43 9.51
C PRO A 123 -6.83 -4.31 9.48
N GLY A 124 -6.41 -3.04 9.60
CA GLY A 124 -7.33 -1.89 9.59
C GLY A 124 -7.96 -1.60 8.22
N ILE A 125 -7.34 -2.05 7.14
CA ILE A 125 -7.80 -1.89 5.75
C ILE A 125 -7.86 -3.21 5.01
N GLU A 126 -7.62 -4.32 5.70
CA GLU A 126 -7.65 -5.69 5.17
C GLU A 126 -6.83 -5.88 3.88
N VAL A 127 -5.63 -5.33 3.86
CA VAL A 127 -4.69 -5.47 2.75
C VAL A 127 -3.56 -6.42 3.13
N MET A 128 -3.27 -7.39 2.28
CA MET A 128 -2.08 -8.20 2.38
C MET A 128 -1.05 -7.84 1.30
N THR A 129 0.23 -7.98 1.63
CA THR A 129 1.31 -8.09 0.66
C THR A 129 2.13 -9.33 0.94
N SER A 130 2.57 -10.02 -0.09
CA SER A 130 3.34 -11.25 0.05
C SER A 130 4.29 -11.48 -1.12
N ARG A 131 5.40 -12.17 -0.86
CA ARG A 131 6.45 -12.46 -1.84
C ARG A 131 6.82 -13.94 -1.83
N SER A 132 7.35 -14.40 -2.96
CA SER A 132 7.95 -15.73 -3.04
C SER A 132 9.12 -15.89 -2.07
N ARG A 133 9.96 -14.85 -1.90
CA ARG A 133 11.17 -14.89 -1.08
C ARG A 133 11.32 -13.62 -0.23
N PRO A 134 11.81 -13.71 1.01
CA PRO A 134 12.15 -12.52 1.78
C PRO A 134 13.35 -11.79 1.16
N ASP A 135 13.41 -10.50 1.39
CA ASP A 135 14.51 -9.60 1.00
C ASP A 135 14.92 -9.69 -0.48
N SER A 136 13.96 -10.01 -1.36
CA SER A 136 14.16 -10.18 -2.81
C SER A 136 12.91 -9.83 -3.59
N SER A 137 13.06 -9.23 -4.78
CA SER A 137 12.01 -9.08 -5.78
C SER A 137 11.91 -10.27 -6.75
N ALA A 138 12.83 -11.25 -6.67
CA ALA A 138 12.79 -12.44 -7.50
C ALA A 138 11.59 -13.35 -7.18
N GLY A 139 10.94 -13.84 -8.22
CA GLY A 139 9.69 -14.60 -8.14
C GLY A 139 8.47 -13.70 -8.11
N PHE A 140 7.40 -14.15 -7.47
CA PHE A 140 6.14 -13.42 -7.46
C PHE A 140 6.00 -12.50 -6.24
N PHE A 141 5.35 -11.37 -6.47
CA PHE A 141 4.77 -10.52 -5.45
C PHE A 141 3.25 -10.46 -5.70
N LEU A 142 2.49 -10.54 -4.61
CA LEU A 142 1.04 -10.43 -4.59
C LEU A 142 0.63 -9.39 -3.55
N ALA A 143 -0.24 -8.45 -3.93
CA ALA A 143 -1.03 -7.70 -2.98
C ALA A 143 -2.51 -7.92 -3.26
N ALA A 144 -3.33 -7.99 -2.21
CA ALA A 144 -4.77 -8.19 -2.32
C ALA A 144 -5.50 -7.43 -1.21
N LYS A 145 -6.73 -7.02 -1.50
CA LYS A 145 -7.51 -6.09 -0.67
C LYS A 145 -8.88 -6.67 -0.31
N GLY A 146 -9.25 -6.52 0.97
CA GLY A 146 -10.61 -6.60 1.52
C GLY A 146 -11.15 -5.21 1.85
N GLY A 147 -11.54 -4.99 3.10
CA GLY A 147 -11.97 -3.70 3.64
C GLY A 147 -13.38 -3.28 3.23
N SER A 148 -13.60 -1.98 3.15
CA SER A 148 -14.89 -1.38 2.78
C SER A 148 -14.76 -0.34 1.68
N ASN A 149 -15.86 -0.10 0.96
CA ASN A 149 -15.93 0.95 -0.06
C ASN A 149 -16.24 2.34 0.55
N ALA A 150 -15.82 2.58 1.80
CA ALA A 150 -15.92 3.88 2.49
C ALA A 150 -14.61 4.31 3.16
N GLU A 151 -13.49 3.68 2.82
CA GLU A 151 -12.18 4.10 3.29
C GLU A 151 -11.79 5.45 2.67
N SER A 152 -10.89 6.16 3.33
CA SER A 152 -10.41 7.44 2.80
C SER A 152 -9.69 7.23 1.46
N HIS A 153 -10.03 8.05 0.46
CA HIS A 153 -9.48 7.98 -0.89
C HIS A 153 -9.72 6.64 -1.63
N ASN A 154 -10.71 5.84 -1.21
CA ASN A 154 -10.94 4.51 -1.77
C ASN A 154 -11.41 4.53 -3.23
N HIS A 155 -11.18 3.40 -3.90
CA HIS A 155 -11.89 2.96 -5.09
C HIS A 155 -12.89 1.86 -4.71
N ASN A 156 -13.84 1.54 -5.57
CA ASN A 156 -14.72 0.38 -5.38
C ASN A 156 -13.98 -0.88 -5.85
N ASP A 157 -13.08 -1.39 -5.02
CA ASP A 157 -12.06 -2.37 -5.42
C ASP A 157 -11.90 -3.54 -4.43
N ILE A 158 -12.94 -3.85 -3.64
CA ILE A 158 -12.93 -4.95 -2.66
C ILE A 158 -12.74 -6.29 -3.38
N GLY A 159 -11.71 -7.03 -2.98
CA GLY A 159 -11.31 -8.30 -3.59
C GLY A 159 -10.38 -8.12 -4.80
N SER A 160 -9.97 -6.89 -5.14
CA SER A 160 -8.95 -6.65 -6.15
C SER A 160 -7.57 -7.10 -5.68
N PHE A 161 -6.68 -7.33 -6.63
CA PHE A 161 -5.31 -7.78 -6.39
C PHE A 161 -4.38 -7.31 -7.50
N VAL A 162 -3.08 -7.24 -7.18
CA VAL A 162 -2.01 -6.98 -8.14
C VAL A 162 -0.96 -8.07 -8.04
N VAL A 163 -0.37 -8.44 -9.17
CA VAL A 163 0.69 -9.45 -9.25
C VAL A 163 1.87 -8.88 -10.01
N PHE A 164 3.06 -9.03 -9.44
CA PHE A 164 4.33 -8.75 -10.10
C PHE A 164 5.15 -10.03 -10.19
N ALA A 165 5.98 -10.15 -11.20
CA ALA A 165 6.95 -11.22 -11.37
C ALA A 165 8.33 -10.63 -11.62
N ASP A 166 9.32 -11.03 -10.82
CA ASP A 166 10.69 -10.53 -10.88
C ASP A 166 10.76 -8.99 -10.91
N GLY A 167 10.00 -8.33 -10.03
CA GLY A 167 9.90 -6.87 -9.93
C GLY A 167 9.12 -6.20 -11.08
N ARG A 168 8.53 -6.94 -12.01
CA ARG A 168 7.79 -6.39 -13.16
C ARG A 168 6.28 -6.62 -13.03
N PRO A 169 5.46 -5.63 -13.41
CA PRO A 169 4.00 -5.76 -13.34
C PRO A 169 3.48 -6.85 -14.28
N LEU A 170 2.62 -7.72 -13.79
CA LEU A 170 1.96 -8.78 -14.54
C LEU A 170 0.44 -8.60 -14.58
N LEU A 171 -0.19 -8.42 -13.42
CA LEU A 171 -1.59 -8.00 -13.27
C LEU A 171 -1.60 -6.73 -12.43
N ILE A 172 -2.13 -5.67 -13.00
CA ILE A 172 -2.05 -4.32 -12.42
C ILE A 172 -3.39 -3.86 -11.88
N ASP A 173 -3.34 -2.86 -11.02
CA ASP A 173 -4.46 -1.98 -10.71
C ASP A 173 -4.46 -0.78 -11.67
N THR A 174 -5.62 -0.19 -11.92
CA THR A 174 -5.77 0.95 -12.83
C THR A 174 -5.08 2.22 -12.33
N GLY A 175 -4.87 2.30 -10.99
CA GLY A 175 -4.31 3.49 -10.36
C GLY A 175 -5.26 4.68 -10.36
N VAL A 176 -4.70 5.88 -10.34
CA VAL A 176 -5.42 7.15 -10.22
C VAL A 176 -5.09 8.10 -11.37
N GLU A 177 -6.12 8.81 -11.85
CA GLU A 177 -5.97 9.93 -12.78
C GLU A 177 -5.63 11.24 -12.06
N PRO A 178 -5.15 12.28 -12.77
CA PRO A 178 -4.98 13.60 -12.19
C PRO A 178 -6.26 14.11 -11.52
N TYR A 179 -6.12 14.62 -10.31
CA TYR A 179 -7.26 15.09 -9.51
C TYR A 179 -8.01 16.23 -10.18
N THR A 180 -9.32 16.14 -10.16
CA THR A 180 -10.27 17.17 -10.61
C THR A 180 -11.27 17.46 -9.48
N ALA A 181 -12.14 18.47 -9.64
CA ALA A 181 -13.21 18.73 -8.68
C ALA A 181 -14.15 17.52 -8.48
N LYS A 182 -14.23 16.62 -9.46
CA LYS A 182 -15.05 15.40 -9.41
C LYS A 182 -14.58 14.43 -8.33
N ASN A 183 -13.27 14.36 -8.06
CA ASN A 183 -12.70 13.49 -7.05
C ASN A 183 -13.23 13.74 -5.62
N SER A 184 -13.61 14.99 -5.33
CA SER A 184 -14.16 15.41 -4.03
C SER A 184 -15.68 15.63 -4.07
N SER A 185 -16.38 15.04 -5.02
CA SER A 185 -17.82 15.20 -5.23
C SER A 185 -18.56 13.85 -5.13
N PRO A 186 -19.90 13.85 -5.01
CA PRO A 186 -20.70 12.62 -5.09
C PRO A 186 -20.51 11.83 -6.38
N GLN A 187 -20.01 12.46 -7.45
CA GLN A 187 -19.72 11.83 -8.73
C GLN A 187 -18.33 11.18 -8.79
N ARG A 188 -17.62 11.03 -7.66
CA ARG A 188 -16.30 10.41 -7.60
C ARG A 188 -16.26 9.05 -8.32
N TYR A 189 -17.24 8.21 -8.09
CA TYR A 189 -17.29 6.84 -8.63
C TYR A 189 -17.81 6.74 -10.08
N ASP A 190 -18.13 7.89 -10.73
CA ASP A 190 -18.25 7.95 -12.18
C ASP A 190 -16.89 8.09 -12.88
N ILE A 191 -15.83 8.33 -12.15
CA ILE A 191 -14.46 8.29 -12.65
C ILE A 191 -14.11 6.82 -12.89
N TRP A 192 -13.70 6.49 -14.11
CA TRP A 192 -13.52 5.10 -14.52
C TRP A 192 -12.51 4.34 -13.66
N THR A 193 -11.41 4.99 -13.22
CA THR A 193 -10.41 4.36 -12.36
C THR A 193 -10.91 4.07 -10.94
N MET A 194 -12.01 4.65 -10.53
CA MET A 194 -12.60 4.47 -9.19
C MET A 194 -13.75 3.48 -9.18
N ASN A 195 -14.17 3.03 -10.36
CA ASN A 195 -15.26 2.08 -10.55
C ASN A 195 -14.70 0.65 -10.63
N SER A 196 -15.39 -0.33 -10.07
CA SER A 196 -14.93 -1.71 -10.00
C SER A 196 -14.71 -2.40 -11.36
N ASN A 197 -15.29 -1.90 -12.44
CA ASN A 197 -15.17 -2.50 -13.77
C ASN A 197 -13.74 -2.55 -14.32
N TYR A 198 -12.87 -1.70 -13.83
CA TYR A 198 -11.49 -1.60 -14.33
C TYR A 198 -10.45 -2.16 -13.35
N HIS A 199 -10.90 -2.67 -12.21
CA HIS A 199 -10.10 -3.44 -11.28
C HIS A 199 -10.14 -4.94 -11.60
N ASN A 200 -9.35 -5.77 -10.93
CA ASN A 200 -9.36 -7.23 -11.12
C ASN A 200 -10.58 -7.88 -10.44
N LEU A 201 -11.77 -7.44 -10.85
CA LEU A 201 -13.06 -7.74 -10.25
C LEU A 201 -14.11 -8.12 -11.30
N PRO A 202 -15.11 -8.92 -10.92
CA PRO A 202 -16.23 -9.22 -11.80
C PRO A 202 -17.25 -8.09 -11.85
N GLU A 203 -17.88 -7.90 -12.99
CA GLU A 203 -19.20 -7.31 -13.11
C GLU A 203 -20.25 -8.42 -12.96
N VAL A 204 -21.29 -8.18 -12.19
CA VAL A 204 -22.29 -9.19 -11.85
C VAL A 204 -23.69 -8.73 -12.26
N ASN A 205 -24.31 -9.40 -13.25
CA ASN A 205 -25.63 -9.02 -13.77
C ASN A 205 -25.73 -7.53 -14.16
N GLY A 206 -24.67 -6.98 -14.75
CA GLY A 206 -24.59 -5.57 -15.10
C GLY A 206 -24.44 -4.63 -13.89
N GLN A 207 -24.12 -5.15 -12.72
CA GLN A 207 -23.89 -4.37 -11.50
C GLN A 207 -22.39 -4.34 -11.15
N THR A 208 -21.96 -3.16 -10.71
CA THR A 208 -20.62 -2.90 -10.15
C THR A 208 -20.70 -2.78 -8.64
N GLN A 209 -19.54 -2.81 -7.97
CA GLN A 209 -19.48 -2.51 -6.55
C GLN A 209 -19.95 -1.09 -6.27
N GLN A 210 -20.52 -0.86 -5.10
CA GLN A 210 -21.08 0.42 -4.70
C GLN A 210 -20.25 1.08 -3.59
N PRO A 211 -20.21 2.42 -3.51
CA PRO A 211 -19.58 3.12 -2.41
C PRO A 211 -20.44 3.08 -1.15
N GLY A 212 -19.81 3.06 0.02
CA GLY A 212 -20.47 3.14 1.31
C GLY A 212 -19.95 2.13 2.32
N PHE A 213 -20.15 2.37 3.60
CA PHE A 213 -19.73 1.48 4.70
C PHE A 213 -20.46 0.14 4.68
N GLU A 214 -21.69 0.12 4.19
CA GLU A 214 -22.50 -1.09 4.01
C GLU A 214 -21.93 -2.02 2.93
N PHE A 215 -21.11 -1.48 2.02
CA PHE A 215 -20.45 -2.23 0.97
C PHE A 215 -19.03 -2.60 1.41
N ALA A 216 -18.91 -3.79 1.97
CA ALA A 216 -17.67 -4.27 2.59
C ALA A 216 -17.43 -5.75 2.30
N ALA A 217 -16.17 -6.17 2.41
CA ALA A 217 -15.79 -7.56 2.44
C ALA A 217 -16.41 -8.25 3.68
N LYS A 218 -16.71 -9.53 3.56
CA LYS A 218 -17.19 -10.36 4.67
C LYS A 218 -16.28 -11.56 4.86
N SER A 219 -16.25 -12.09 6.08
CA SER A 219 -15.53 -13.34 6.41
C SER A 219 -14.05 -13.32 6.01
N VAL A 220 -13.41 -12.17 6.11
CA VAL A 220 -12.03 -11.98 5.70
C VAL A 220 -11.07 -12.76 6.58
N LYS A 221 -10.20 -13.57 5.96
CA LYS A 221 -9.17 -14.37 6.62
C LYS A 221 -7.86 -14.24 5.89
N TYR A 222 -6.82 -13.91 6.62
CA TYR A 222 -5.45 -13.88 6.12
C TYR A 222 -4.61 -14.93 6.84
N GLU A 223 -3.83 -15.66 6.08
CA GLU A 223 -2.84 -16.61 6.58
C GLU A 223 -1.58 -16.56 5.74
N ALA A 224 -0.42 -16.66 6.40
CA ALA A 224 0.88 -16.79 5.74
C ALA A 224 1.72 -17.86 6.43
N THR A 225 2.29 -18.74 5.62
CA THR A 225 3.18 -19.85 6.02
C THR A 225 4.47 -19.77 5.22
N ASP A 226 5.36 -20.75 5.43
CA ASP A 226 6.56 -20.89 4.61
C ASP A 226 6.25 -21.35 3.18
N GLU A 227 5.12 -21.99 2.95
CA GLU A 227 4.71 -22.54 1.65
C GLU A 227 3.83 -21.57 0.85
N TYR A 228 3.00 -20.77 1.53
CA TYR A 228 2.03 -19.88 0.88
C TYR A 228 1.66 -18.67 1.74
N ALA A 229 1.02 -17.69 1.08
CA ALA A 229 0.17 -16.70 1.73
C ALA A 229 -1.20 -16.66 1.03
N VAL A 230 -2.27 -16.44 1.78
CA VAL A 230 -3.63 -16.45 1.24
C VAL A 230 -4.52 -15.41 1.92
N LEU A 231 -5.36 -14.76 1.10
CA LEU A 231 -6.50 -13.96 1.54
C LEU A 231 -7.77 -14.66 1.06
N GLU A 232 -8.66 -14.97 1.98
CA GLU A 232 -9.99 -15.50 1.69
C GLU A 232 -11.04 -14.50 2.17
N LEU A 233 -12.02 -14.19 1.33
CA LEU A 233 -13.05 -13.21 1.62
C LEU A 233 -14.31 -13.47 0.81
N ASP A 234 -15.46 -13.07 1.33
CA ASP A 234 -16.70 -12.99 0.58
C ASP A 234 -16.90 -11.55 0.09
N ILE A 235 -16.84 -11.35 -1.23
CA ILE A 235 -16.97 -10.03 -1.88
C ILE A 235 -18.43 -9.71 -2.24
N SER A 236 -19.40 -10.57 -1.97
CA SER A 236 -20.82 -10.32 -2.28
C SER A 236 -21.35 -9.06 -1.59
N GLY A 237 -20.81 -8.75 -0.40
CA GLY A 237 -21.17 -7.55 0.36
C GLY A 237 -20.80 -6.22 -0.29
N ALA A 238 -19.92 -6.23 -1.29
CA ALA A 238 -19.53 -5.04 -2.03
C ALA A 238 -20.52 -4.67 -3.16
N TYR A 239 -21.42 -5.56 -3.52
CA TYR A 239 -22.38 -5.39 -4.60
C TYR A 239 -23.79 -5.06 -4.08
N PRO A 240 -24.59 -4.30 -4.87
CA PRO A 240 -25.98 -4.03 -4.49
C PRO A 240 -26.83 -5.32 -4.55
N ALA A 241 -27.94 -5.35 -3.83
CA ALA A 241 -28.85 -6.49 -3.81
C ALA A 241 -29.37 -6.89 -5.22
N THR A 242 -29.44 -5.92 -6.12
CA THR A 242 -29.82 -6.13 -7.54
C THR A 242 -28.83 -6.99 -8.32
N ALA A 243 -27.61 -7.18 -7.82
CA ALA A 243 -26.67 -8.14 -8.39
C ALA A 243 -27.12 -9.59 -8.22
N GLY A 244 -28.06 -9.85 -7.28
CA GLY A 244 -28.59 -11.19 -7.04
C GLY A 244 -27.58 -12.16 -6.43
N LEU A 245 -26.55 -11.67 -5.77
CA LEU A 245 -25.55 -12.51 -5.11
C LEU A 245 -25.98 -12.89 -3.70
N GLU A 246 -25.98 -14.18 -3.40
CA GLU A 246 -26.06 -14.70 -2.04
C GLU A 246 -24.65 -14.72 -1.39
N SER A 247 -23.65 -15.21 -2.12
CA SER A 247 -22.25 -15.20 -1.70
C SER A 247 -21.30 -15.21 -2.89
N TRP A 248 -20.11 -14.62 -2.71
CA TRP A 248 -18.99 -14.73 -3.64
C TRP A 248 -17.71 -14.91 -2.86
N ASN A 249 -17.35 -16.15 -2.59
CA ASN A 249 -16.13 -16.49 -1.88
C ASN A 249 -14.94 -16.49 -2.84
N ARG A 250 -14.05 -15.52 -2.67
CA ARG A 250 -12.81 -15.37 -3.40
C ARG A 250 -11.64 -15.80 -2.54
N ARG A 251 -10.76 -16.61 -3.11
CA ARG A 251 -9.50 -17.03 -2.52
C ARG A 251 -8.35 -16.58 -3.41
N ILE A 252 -7.48 -15.72 -2.86
CA ILE A 252 -6.33 -15.14 -3.54
C ILE A 252 -5.09 -15.68 -2.85
N ARG A 253 -4.30 -16.52 -3.54
CA ARG A 253 -3.20 -17.26 -2.94
C ARG A 253 -1.90 -17.11 -3.72
N LEU A 254 -0.82 -16.78 -3.04
CA LEU A 254 0.54 -16.92 -3.51
C LEU A 254 1.11 -18.25 -3.00
N ASN A 255 1.41 -19.19 -3.89
CA ASN A 255 2.25 -20.35 -3.60
C ASN A 255 3.70 -19.98 -3.88
N ARG A 256 4.59 -20.08 -2.87
CA ARG A 256 5.94 -19.49 -2.91
C ARG A 256 6.75 -19.92 -4.13
N ASP A 257 6.67 -21.19 -4.49
CA ASP A 257 7.51 -21.80 -5.53
C ASP A 257 6.80 -21.95 -6.90
N SER A 258 5.47 -21.74 -6.96
CA SER A 258 4.72 -22.10 -8.17
C SER A 258 3.87 -20.98 -8.78
N GLY A 259 3.54 -19.93 -8.04
CA GLY A 259 2.82 -18.79 -8.58
C GLY A 259 1.57 -18.37 -7.79
N VAL A 260 0.75 -17.56 -8.44
CA VAL A 260 -0.48 -17.01 -7.87
C VAL A 260 -1.70 -17.76 -8.39
N GLU A 261 -2.63 -18.06 -7.49
CA GLU A 261 -3.89 -18.73 -7.79
C GLU A 261 -5.06 -17.88 -7.30
N ILE A 262 -6.05 -17.64 -8.16
CA ILE A 262 -7.32 -16.99 -7.81
C ILE A 262 -8.43 -18.02 -8.00
N LYS A 263 -9.20 -18.27 -6.94
CA LYS A 263 -10.38 -19.15 -6.98
C LYS A 263 -11.61 -18.39 -6.54
N ASP A 264 -12.62 -18.41 -7.37
CA ASP A 264 -13.93 -17.83 -7.10
C ASP A 264 -15.00 -18.92 -7.03
N LYS A 265 -15.86 -18.81 -6.00
CA LYS A 265 -17.06 -19.62 -5.86
C LYS A 265 -18.24 -18.70 -5.55
N CYS A 266 -19.13 -18.52 -6.51
CA CYS A 266 -20.32 -17.68 -6.34
C CYS A 266 -21.59 -18.52 -6.24
N VAL A 267 -22.55 -17.98 -5.47
CA VAL A 267 -23.92 -18.48 -5.35
C VAL A 267 -24.86 -17.31 -5.61
N PHE A 268 -25.83 -17.52 -6.49
CA PHE A 268 -26.86 -16.54 -6.79
C PHE A 268 -28.13 -16.87 -6.02
N ALA A 269 -28.84 -15.82 -5.58
CA ALA A 269 -30.15 -15.96 -5.01
C ALA A 269 -31.13 -16.58 -6.03
N SER A 270 -31.98 -17.50 -5.57
CA SER A 270 -32.98 -18.21 -6.38
C SER A 270 -34.17 -17.31 -6.73
#